data_960e3bb96630fb06dfdb82494753eb4f
#
_entry.id   960e3bb96630fb06dfdb82494753eb4f
#
_cell.length_a   1.000
_cell.length_b   1.000
_cell.length_c   1.000
_cell.angle_alpha   90.00
_cell.angle_beta   90.00
_cell.angle_gamma   90.00
#
_symmetry.space_group_name_H-M   'P 1'
#
loop_
_entity.id
_entity.type
_entity.pdbx_description
1 polymer ?
#
loop_
_entity_poly.entity_id
_entity_poly.type
_entity_poly.pdbx_seq_one_letter_code
_entity_poly.pdbx_strand_id
1 'polypeptide(L)'
;SVTEEKAQSCNPLADIYASVTAAWNGVPQRTAFQWRKLLSVITQENVLCAVVYRAGKAVGYMLYSLTDGTFNVQELLAQDAAAKNRLLQYAAGHRSEAQEFCWLAEPWDKTYLGFADQALTGRLQPFMMARCLDARLALAKLLVAASMSSGSVVMLLTDKMIERNNHLLQLRTSPGKLEAVSTLEQEE
;
A
#
# COMPACT_ATOMS: atom_id res chain seq x y z
N SER A 1 -18.86 7.39 12.54
CA SER A 1 -19.24 8.45 11.59
C SER A 1 -18.18 8.53 10.50
N VAL A 2 -18.59 8.94 9.30
CA VAL A 2 -17.70 9.36 8.22
C VAL A 2 -17.80 10.87 8.16
N THR A 3 -16.68 11.57 8.09
CA THR A 3 -16.63 13.02 8.00
C THR A 3 -15.80 13.41 6.78
N GLU A 4 -16.31 14.33 5.98
CA GLU A 4 -15.49 15.00 4.98
C GLU A 4 -14.59 15.99 5.68
N GLU A 5 -13.30 15.87 5.49
CA GLU A 5 -12.31 16.82 5.98
C GLU A 5 -11.62 17.49 4.80
N LYS A 6 -11.54 18.82 4.84
CA LYS A 6 -10.50 19.48 4.05
C LYS A 6 -9.17 19.02 4.64
N ALA A 7 -8.35 18.34 3.85
CA ALA A 7 -7.08 17.75 4.27
C ALA A 7 -6.08 18.83 4.71
N GLN A 8 -6.35 19.48 5.85
CA GLN A 8 -5.51 20.56 6.40
C GLN A 8 -4.48 20.06 7.40
N SER A 9 -4.63 18.83 7.92
CA SER A 9 -3.62 18.22 8.80
C SER A 9 -3.25 16.81 8.34
N CYS A 10 -1.95 16.54 8.24
CA CYS A 10 -1.43 15.24 7.83
C CYS A 10 -1.57 14.16 8.91
N ASN A 11 -1.71 14.53 10.19
CA ASN A 11 -1.50 13.62 11.30
C ASN A 11 -2.41 12.38 11.27
N PRO A 12 -3.75 12.49 11.13
CA PRO A 12 -4.59 11.30 11.16
C PRO A 12 -4.33 10.35 9.97
N LEU A 13 -4.10 10.91 8.78
CA LEU A 13 -3.84 10.13 7.56
C LEU A 13 -2.49 9.42 7.64
N ALA A 14 -1.47 10.12 8.14
CA ALA A 14 -0.12 9.57 8.29
C ALA A 14 -0.10 8.40 9.29
N ASP A 15 -0.82 8.52 10.39
CA ASP A 15 -0.93 7.46 11.39
C ASP A 15 -1.66 6.22 10.86
N ILE A 16 -2.76 6.42 10.13
CA ILE A 16 -3.47 5.32 9.46
C ILE A 16 -2.58 4.66 8.42
N TYR A 17 -1.93 5.46 7.55
CA TYR A 17 -1.02 4.96 6.53
C TYR A 17 0.08 4.10 7.16
N ALA A 18 0.79 4.62 8.15
CA ALA A 18 1.86 3.90 8.83
C ALA A 18 1.37 2.59 9.45
N SER A 19 0.19 2.61 10.13
CA SER A 19 -0.34 1.42 10.79
C SER A 19 -0.81 0.35 9.81
N VAL A 20 -1.42 0.74 8.68
CA VAL A 20 -1.94 -0.21 7.69
C VAL A 20 -0.82 -0.79 6.84
N THR A 21 0.15 0.05 6.44
CA THR A 21 1.24 -0.39 5.57
C THR A 21 2.41 -1.04 6.30
N ALA A 22 2.42 -1.03 7.63
CA ALA A 22 3.47 -1.65 8.45
C ALA A 22 3.71 -3.14 8.14
N ALA A 23 2.66 -3.85 7.71
CA ALA A 23 2.72 -5.27 7.34
C ALA A 23 2.97 -5.51 5.84
N TRP A 24 3.14 -4.46 5.03
CA TRP A 24 3.26 -4.57 3.58
C TRP A 24 4.71 -4.42 3.12
N ASN A 25 5.14 -5.30 2.23
CA ASN A 25 6.44 -5.17 1.57
C ASN A 25 6.34 -4.27 0.34
N GLY A 26 7.38 -3.47 0.09
CA GLY A 26 7.50 -2.65 -1.12
C GLY A 26 6.70 -1.35 -1.10
N VAL A 27 6.08 -1.01 0.01
CA VAL A 27 5.35 0.26 0.16
C VAL A 27 6.29 1.35 0.68
N PRO A 28 6.38 2.52 0.01
CA PRO A 28 7.25 3.60 0.45
C PRO A 28 6.77 4.19 1.78
N GLN A 29 7.68 4.38 2.72
CA GLN A 29 7.41 5.17 3.92
C GLN A 29 7.37 6.65 3.52
N ARG A 30 6.23 7.30 3.73
CA ARG A 30 6.06 8.72 3.39
C ARG A 30 6.70 9.61 4.45
N THR A 31 7.65 10.43 4.03
CA THR A 31 8.24 11.49 4.85
C THR A 31 7.26 12.65 5.04
N ALA A 32 7.53 13.53 6.02
CA ALA A 32 6.74 14.76 6.20
C ALA A 32 6.70 15.65 4.95
N PHE A 33 7.78 15.65 4.16
CA PHE A 33 7.82 16.38 2.88
C PHE A 33 6.86 15.77 1.86
N GLN A 34 6.83 14.44 1.72
CA GLN A 34 5.94 13.74 0.79
C GLN A 34 4.47 13.92 1.19
N TRP A 35 4.16 13.91 2.47
CA TRP A 35 2.83 14.22 2.98
C TRP A 35 2.39 15.65 2.61
N ARG A 36 3.25 16.65 2.84
CA ARG A 36 2.95 18.04 2.46
C ARG A 36 2.71 18.18 0.96
N LYS A 37 3.54 17.51 0.13
CA LYS A 37 3.34 17.49 -1.33
C LYS A 37 2.02 16.85 -1.71
N LEU A 38 1.68 15.70 -1.15
CA LEU A 38 0.40 15.03 -1.40
C LEU A 38 -0.79 15.96 -1.05
N LEU A 39 -0.77 16.59 0.12
CA LEU A 39 -1.83 17.51 0.53
C LEU A 39 -1.93 18.74 -0.38
N SER A 40 -0.82 19.25 -0.90
CA SER A 40 -0.86 20.36 -1.86
C SER A 40 -1.51 19.95 -3.18
N VAL A 41 -1.24 18.75 -3.67
CA VAL A 41 -1.88 18.19 -4.88
C VAL A 41 -3.38 17.97 -4.64
N ILE A 42 -3.74 17.38 -3.51
CA ILE A 42 -5.15 17.19 -3.09
C ILE A 42 -5.91 18.52 -3.15
N THR A 43 -5.33 19.59 -2.62
CA THR A 43 -5.95 20.92 -2.61
C THR A 43 -6.07 21.52 -4.02
N GLN A 44 -5.08 21.31 -4.89
CA GLN A 44 -5.06 21.87 -6.25
C GLN A 44 -5.98 21.11 -7.22
N GLU A 45 -6.11 19.80 -7.05
CA GLU A 45 -6.84 18.91 -7.98
C GLU A 45 -8.29 18.62 -7.52
N ASN A 46 -8.83 19.38 -6.58
CA ASN A 46 -10.18 19.15 -6.01
C ASN A 46 -10.38 17.71 -5.49
N VAL A 47 -9.33 17.13 -4.94
CA VAL A 47 -9.41 15.82 -4.29
C VAL A 47 -10.00 16.00 -2.90
N LEU A 48 -11.03 15.23 -2.60
CA LEU A 48 -11.71 15.21 -1.32
C LEU A 48 -11.15 14.11 -0.42
N CYS A 49 -11.29 14.26 0.88
CA CYS A 49 -10.87 13.28 1.87
C CYS A 49 -12.03 12.90 2.77
N ALA A 50 -12.42 11.64 2.75
CA ALA A 50 -13.36 11.06 3.69
C ALA A 50 -12.60 10.29 4.78
N VAL A 51 -12.90 10.55 6.05
CA VAL A 51 -12.24 9.91 7.19
C VAL A 51 -13.27 9.19 8.06
N VAL A 52 -12.99 7.94 8.42
CA VAL A 52 -13.81 7.16 9.35
C VAL A 52 -13.26 7.30 10.76
N TYR A 53 -14.13 7.71 11.68
CA TYR A 53 -13.82 7.79 13.10
C TYR A 53 -14.54 6.70 13.90
N ARG A 54 -13.82 6.09 14.85
CA ARG A 54 -14.35 5.17 15.86
C ARG A 54 -13.85 5.61 17.23
N ALA A 55 -14.79 5.89 18.14
CA ALA A 55 -14.48 6.39 19.48
C ALA A 55 -13.49 7.61 19.49
N GLY A 56 -13.71 8.54 18.57
CA GLY A 56 -12.86 9.74 18.44
C GLY A 56 -11.51 9.54 17.75
N LYS A 57 -11.15 8.29 17.38
CA LYS A 57 -9.91 7.97 16.67
C LYS A 57 -10.17 7.71 15.20
N ALA A 58 -9.37 8.28 14.32
CA ALA A 58 -9.39 7.98 12.89
C ALA A 58 -8.89 6.56 12.63
N VAL A 59 -9.68 5.74 11.90
CA VAL A 59 -9.39 4.31 11.65
C VAL A 59 -9.38 3.96 10.16
N GLY A 60 -9.65 4.92 9.29
CA GLY A 60 -9.57 4.76 7.84
C GLY A 60 -9.80 6.07 7.12
N TYR A 61 -9.29 6.17 5.91
CA TYR A 61 -9.53 7.32 5.04
C TYR A 61 -9.62 6.91 3.58
N MET A 62 -10.22 7.77 2.78
CA MET A 62 -10.32 7.65 1.33
C MET A 62 -10.05 9.01 0.70
N LEU A 63 -9.09 9.04 -0.23
CA LEU A 63 -8.85 10.18 -1.11
C LEU A 63 -9.57 9.93 -2.42
N TYR A 64 -10.44 10.84 -2.83
CA TYR A 64 -11.27 10.64 -4.00
C TYR A 64 -11.55 11.96 -4.71
N SER A 65 -11.91 11.87 -5.97
CA SER A 65 -12.47 12.97 -6.75
C SER A 65 -13.77 12.54 -7.40
N LEU A 66 -14.63 13.50 -7.65
CA LEU A 66 -15.87 13.33 -8.39
C LEU A 66 -15.82 14.25 -9.61
N THR A 67 -15.65 13.66 -10.79
CA THR A 67 -15.45 14.39 -12.03
C THR A 67 -16.13 13.65 -13.17
N ASP A 68 -16.90 14.37 -13.98
CA ASP A 68 -17.56 13.86 -15.19
C ASP A 68 -18.39 12.58 -14.95
N GLY A 69 -19.10 12.53 -13.83
CA GLY A 69 -19.92 11.36 -13.48
C GLY A 69 -19.13 10.14 -13.01
N THR A 70 -17.83 10.28 -12.75
CA THR A 70 -16.97 9.23 -12.20
C THR A 70 -16.57 9.55 -10.78
N PHE A 71 -16.81 8.61 -9.85
CA PHE A 71 -16.26 8.62 -8.50
C PHE A 71 -14.91 7.88 -8.52
N ASN A 72 -13.83 8.64 -8.49
CA ASN A 72 -12.48 8.09 -8.63
C ASN A 72 -11.76 8.05 -7.28
N VAL A 73 -11.51 6.86 -6.76
CA VAL A 73 -10.77 6.62 -5.52
C VAL A 73 -9.29 6.48 -5.83
N GLN A 74 -8.51 7.46 -5.40
CA GLN A 74 -7.05 7.48 -5.59
C GLN A 74 -6.31 6.68 -4.51
N GLU A 75 -6.82 6.70 -3.28
CA GLU A 75 -6.25 5.94 -2.17
C GLU A 75 -7.35 5.62 -1.14
N LEU A 76 -7.44 4.38 -0.70
CA LEU A 76 -8.34 3.94 0.35
C LEU A 76 -7.58 3.05 1.32
N LEU A 77 -7.40 3.50 2.55
CA LEU A 77 -6.74 2.75 3.60
C LEU A 77 -7.62 2.67 4.84
N ALA A 78 -7.70 1.49 5.43
CA ALA A 78 -8.49 1.24 6.63
C ALA A 78 -7.82 0.18 7.51
N GLN A 79 -7.87 0.37 8.82
CA GLN A 79 -7.27 -0.54 9.79
C GLN A 79 -7.99 -1.88 9.88
N ASP A 80 -9.27 -1.93 9.47
CA ASP A 80 -10.07 -3.15 9.45
C ASP A 80 -11.18 -3.10 8.38
N ALA A 81 -11.80 -4.26 8.15
CA ALA A 81 -12.86 -4.41 7.17
C ALA A 81 -14.10 -3.56 7.48
N ALA A 82 -14.41 -3.33 8.74
CA ALA A 82 -15.58 -2.51 9.12
C ALA A 82 -15.36 -1.03 8.74
N ALA A 83 -14.15 -0.50 8.97
CA ALA A 83 -13.79 0.86 8.53
C ALA A 83 -13.81 0.96 7.01
N LYS A 84 -13.25 -0.04 6.31
CA LYS A 84 -13.26 -0.11 4.84
C LYS A 84 -14.67 -0.13 4.27
N ASN A 85 -15.54 -0.98 4.82
CA ASN A 85 -16.94 -1.04 4.39
C ASN A 85 -17.67 0.29 4.60
N ARG A 86 -17.37 1.03 5.66
CA ARG A 86 -17.94 2.36 5.88
C ARG A 86 -17.52 3.36 4.81
N LEU A 87 -16.27 3.34 4.36
CA LEU A 87 -15.81 4.19 3.26
C LEU A 87 -16.48 3.81 1.94
N LEU A 88 -16.62 2.52 1.66
CA LEU A 88 -17.33 2.05 0.46
C LEU A 88 -18.82 2.40 0.48
N GLN A 89 -19.49 2.29 1.64
CA GLN A 89 -20.87 2.76 1.81
C GLN A 89 -21.02 4.27 1.61
N TYR A 90 -20.03 5.04 2.07
CA TYR A 90 -19.98 6.47 1.81
C TYR A 90 -19.89 6.76 0.31
N ALA A 91 -18.97 6.10 -0.41
CA ALA A 91 -18.86 6.23 -1.87
C ALA A 91 -20.15 5.83 -2.59
N ALA A 92 -20.80 4.75 -2.16
CA ALA A 92 -22.09 4.31 -2.70
C ALA A 92 -23.22 5.33 -2.48
N GLY A 93 -23.10 6.21 -1.49
CA GLY A 93 -24.02 7.33 -1.27
C GLY A 93 -24.03 8.35 -2.41
N HIS A 94 -22.95 8.45 -3.18
CA HIS A 94 -22.81 9.36 -4.32
C HIS A 94 -23.35 8.80 -5.67
N ARG A 95 -24.06 7.68 -5.64
CA ARG A 95 -24.62 7.01 -6.84
C ARG A 95 -25.55 7.89 -7.69
N SER A 96 -26.10 8.95 -7.14
CA SER A 96 -26.90 9.92 -7.90
C SER A 96 -26.05 10.88 -8.73
N GLU A 97 -24.79 11.05 -8.36
CA GLU A 97 -23.83 11.98 -8.98
C GLU A 97 -22.79 11.26 -9.83
N ALA A 98 -22.56 9.98 -9.54
CA ALA A 98 -21.58 9.15 -10.25
C ALA A 98 -22.23 7.92 -10.88
N GLN A 99 -21.98 7.72 -12.17
CA GLN A 99 -22.40 6.54 -12.93
C GLN A 99 -21.33 5.47 -12.93
N GLU A 100 -20.08 5.85 -12.70
CA GLU A 100 -18.92 4.99 -12.67
C GLU A 100 -18.15 5.14 -11.36
N PHE A 101 -17.67 4.01 -10.83
CA PHE A 101 -16.82 3.95 -9.66
C PHE A 101 -15.48 3.33 -10.04
N CYS A 102 -14.42 4.13 -9.99
CA CYS A 102 -13.06 3.70 -10.24
C CYS A 102 -12.26 3.67 -8.95
N TRP A 103 -11.50 2.62 -8.72
CA TRP A 103 -10.70 2.48 -7.52
C TRP A 103 -9.32 1.92 -7.82
N LEU A 104 -8.29 2.66 -7.44
CA LEU A 104 -6.93 2.17 -7.45
C LEU A 104 -6.69 1.32 -6.19
N ALA A 105 -6.76 0.01 -6.35
CA ALA A 105 -6.60 -0.96 -5.27
C ALA A 105 -5.23 -1.65 -5.33
N GLU A 106 -4.78 -2.17 -4.20
CA GLU A 106 -3.59 -3.01 -4.13
C GLU A 106 -3.83 -4.33 -4.87
N PRO A 107 -2.81 -4.94 -5.50
CA PRO A 107 -2.95 -6.17 -6.27
C PRO A 107 -3.52 -7.37 -5.49
N TRP A 108 -3.34 -7.37 -4.16
CA TRP A 108 -3.85 -8.42 -3.27
C TRP A 108 -5.21 -8.10 -2.66
N ASP A 109 -5.80 -6.94 -2.97
CA ASP A 109 -7.12 -6.59 -2.46
C ASP A 109 -8.19 -7.49 -3.06
N LYS A 110 -8.99 -8.09 -2.21
CA LYS A 110 -10.08 -9.01 -2.57
C LYS A 110 -11.48 -8.42 -2.31
N THR A 111 -11.56 -7.14 -2.02
CA THR A 111 -12.85 -6.48 -1.70
C THR A 111 -13.84 -6.59 -2.85
N TYR A 112 -13.34 -6.62 -4.10
CA TYR A 112 -14.17 -6.80 -5.29
C TYR A 112 -15.00 -8.09 -5.27
N LEU A 113 -14.56 -9.13 -4.56
CA LEU A 113 -15.32 -10.38 -4.42
C LEU A 113 -16.62 -10.22 -3.61
N GLY A 114 -16.74 -9.14 -2.85
CA GLY A 114 -17.94 -8.82 -2.07
C GLY A 114 -18.97 -7.98 -2.83
N PHE A 115 -18.68 -7.53 -4.04
CA PHE A 115 -19.65 -6.80 -4.85
C PHE A 115 -20.60 -7.75 -5.57
N ALA A 116 -21.89 -7.42 -5.52
CA ALA A 116 -22.91 -8.22 -6.20
C ALA A 116 -22.95 -8.01 -7.71
N ASP A 117 -22.36 -6.91 -8.19
CA ASP A 117 -22.32 -6.58 -9.61
C ASP A 117 -21.21 -7.38 -10.33
N GLN A 118 -21.58 -8.06 -11.40
CA GLN A 118 -20.67 -8.84 -12.23
C GLN A 118 -20.00 -7.98 -13.34
N ALA A 119 -20.39 -6.73 -13.49
CA ALA A 119 -19.83 -5.81 -14.50
C ALA A 119 -18.47 -5.18 -14.07
N LEU A 120 -17.80 -5.77 -13.09
CA LEU A 120 -16.50 -5.31 -12.64
C LEU A 120 -15.42 -5.60 -13.68
N THR A 121 -14.69 -4.56 -14.07
CA THR A 121 -13.47 -4.70 -14.87
C THR A 121 -12.26 -4.36 -14.02
N GLY A 122 -11.24 -5.23 -14.04
CA GLY A 122 -9.97 -5.01 -13.36
C GLY A 122 -8.82 -4.92 -14.36
N ARG A 123 -7.94 -3.92 -14.19
CA ARG A 123 -6.71 -3.78 -14.98
C ARG A 123 -5.52 -3.77 -14.04
N LEU A 124 -4.58 -4.67 -14.25
CA LEU A 124 -3.28 -4.62 -13.59
C LEU A 124 -2.35 -3.69 -14.36
N GLN A 125 -1.86 -2.65 -13.71
CA GLN A 125 -0.99 -1.66 -14.33
C GLN A 125 0.27 -1.44 -13.47
N PRO A 126 1.48 -1.50 -14.04
CA PRO A 126 2.69 -1.10 -13.35
C PRO A 126 2.60 0.40 -12.96
N PHE A 127 2.72 0.69 -11.68
CA PHE A 127 2.55 2.05 -11.17
C PHE A 127 3.88 2.80 -11.07
N MET A 128 4.95 2.10 -10.70
CA MET A 128 6.28 2.68 -10.60
C MET A 128 7.34 1.65 -10.94
N MET A 129 8.52 2.14 -11.32
CA MET A 129 9.72 1.33 -11.44
C MET A 129 10.58 1.52 -10.19
N ALA A 130 11.07 0.42 -9.63
CA ALA A 130 12.00 0.43 -8.53
C ALA A 130 13.24 -0.39 -8.90
N ARG A 131 14.41 0.04 -8.41
CA ARG A 131 15.64 -0.72 -8.54
C ARG A 131 16.24 -0.95 -7.16
N CYS A 132 16.59 -2.20 -6.90
CA CYS A 132 17.31 -2.58 -5.70
C CYS A 132 18.77 -2.10 -5.80
N LEU A 133 19.18 -1.18 -4.94
CA LEU A 133 20.55 -0.66 -4.90
C LEU A 133 21.46 -1.54 -4.03
N ASP A 134 20.91 -2.20 -3.01
CA ASP A 134 21.61 -3.12 -2.12
C ASP A 134 20.67 -4.30 -1.84
N ALA A 135 20.94 -5.40 -2.51
CA ALA A 135 20.09 -6.59 -2.47
C ALA A 135 20.08 -7.25 -1.09
N ARG A 136 21.24 -7.30 -0.41
CA ARG A 136 21.36 -7.90 0.91
C ARG A 136 20.56 -7.13 1.96
N LEU A 137 20.69 -5.81 1.96
CA LEU A 137 19.92 -4.94 2.86
C LEU A 137 18.44 -4.97 2.55
N ALA A 138 18.05 -5.02 1.28
CA ALA A 138 16.66 -5.11 0.88
C ALA A 138 16.03 -6.42 1.35
N LEU A 139 16.69 -7.55 1.13
CA LEU A 139 16.23 -8.87 1.57
C LEU A 139 16.14 -8.96 3.10
N ALA A 140 17.11 -8.41 3.83
CA ALA A 140 17.08 -8.41 5.30
C ALA A 140 15.92 -7.59 5.90
N LYS A 141 15.31 -6.70 5.12
CA LYS A 141 14.16 -5.88 5.53
C LYS A 141 12.80 -6.44 5.08
N LEU A 142 12.77 -7.53 4.32
CA LEU A 142 11.52 -8.14 3.92
C LEU A 142 10.77 -8.69 5.12
N LEU A 143 9.48 -8.40 5.16
CA LEU A 143 8.57 -8.97 6.16
C LEU A 143 8.23 -10.40 5.77
N VAL A 144 8.35 -11.31 6.72
CA VAL A 144 8.05 -12.73 6.56
C VAL A 144 6.89 -13.08 7.49
N ALA A 145 5.94 -13.86 6.98
CA ALA A 145 4.81 -14.29 7.78
C ALA A 145 5.26 -15.14 8.98
N ALA A 146 4.65 -14.92 10.14
CA ALA A 146 4.94 -15.69 11.34
C ALA A 146 4.59 -17.19 11.21
N SER A 147 3.70 -17.52 10.26
CA SER A 147 3.33 -18.91 9.90
C SER A 147 4.35 -19.61 9.00
N MET A 148 5.37 -18.89 8.52
CA MET A 148 6.38 -19.48 7.64
C MET A 148 7.29 -20.41 8.43
N SER A 149 7.49 -21.62 7.90
CA SER A 149 8.42 -22.60 8.49
C SER A 149 9.87 -22.15 8.33
N SER A 150 10.71 -22.61 9.25
CA SER A 150 12.15 -22.41 9.14
C SER A 150 12.72 -23.16 7.93
N GLY A 151 13.59 -22.50 7.19
CA GLY A 151 14.21 -23.06 6.00
C GLY A 151 15.43 -22.27 5.58
N SER A 152 16.15 -22.81 4.61
CA SER A 152 17.31 -22.16 4.02
C SER A 152 17.30 -22.37 2.51
N VAL A 153 17.63 -21.30 1.77
CA VAL A 153 17.83 -21.37 0.33
C VAL A 153 19.10 -20.61 -0.04
N VAL A 154 19.85 -21.15 -0.98
CA VAL A 154 21.02 -20.49 -1.56
C VAL A 154 20.62 -19.96 -2.93
N MET A 155 20.92 -18.69 -3.20
CA MET A 155 20.64 -18.03 -4.47
C MET A 155 21.86 -17.29 -4.98
N LEU A 156 22.14 -17.45 -6.26
CA LEU A 156 23.11 -16.61 -6.97
C LEU A 156 22.38 -15.36 -7.46
N LEU A 157 22.82 -14.21 -7.00
CA LEU A 157 22.35 -12.92 -7.48
C LEU A 157 23.33 -12.35 -8.49
N THR A 158 22.83 -11.94 -9.65
CA THR A 158 23.62 -11.26 -10.67
C THR A 158 22.96 -9.95 -11.07
N ASP A 159 23.71 -8.87 -11.03
CA ASP A 159 23.27 -7.53 -11.42
C ASP A 159 24.30 -6.94 -12.42
N LYS A 160 23.86 -6.71 -13.64
CA LYS A 160 24.75 -6.19 -14.70
C LYS A 160 25.16 -4.71 -14.50
N MET A 161 24.48 -3.99 -13.62
CA MET A 161 24.71 -2.56 -13.43
C MET A 161 25.30 -2.22 -12.06
N ILE A 162 25.05 -3.06 -11.06
CA ILE A 162 25.51 -2.84 -9.69
C ILE A 162 26.30 -4.07 -9.25
N GLU A 163 27.60 -4.02 -9.48
CA GLU A 163 28.53 -5.13 -9.22
C GLU A 163 28.48 -5.63 -7.78
N ARG A 164 28.33 -4.72 -6.80
CA ARG A 164 28.19 -5.09 -5.39
C ARG A 164 26.95 -5.93 -5.05
N ASN A 165 26.02 -6.10 -5.98
CA ASN A 165 24.89 -7.00 -5.81
C ASN A 165 25.19 -8.44 -6.31
N ASN A 166 26.35 -8.67 -6.97
CA ASN A 166 26.72 -9.97 -7.48
C ASN A 166 27.28 -10.85 -6.36
N HIS A 167 26.42 -11.63 -5.74
CA HIS A 167 26.78 -12.46 -4.60
C HIS A 167 26.04 -13.78 -4.60
N LEU A 168 26.68 -14.79 -4.03
CA LEU A 168 26.03 -16.01 -3.59
C LEU A 168 25.47 -15.76 -2.19
N LEU A 169 24.15 -15.69 -2.06
CA LEU A 169 23.46 -15.37 -0.81
C LEU A 169 22.81 -16.64 -0.25
N GLN A 170 23.00 -16.88 1.03
CA GLN A 170 22.18 -17.83 1.77
C GLN A 170 21.07 -17.06 2.51
N LEU A 171 19.82 -17.37 2.20
CA LEU A 171 18.66 -16.86 2.91
C LEU A 171 18.21 -17.90 3.92
N ARG A 172 18.05 -17.49 5.18
CA ARG A 172 17.50 -18.33 6.24
C ARG A 172 16.19 -17.72 6.71
N THR A 173 15.16 -18.53 6.76
CA THR A 173 13.84 -18.11 7.29
C THR A 173 13.61 -18.76 8.65
N SER A 174 13.03 -18.00 9.53
CA SER A 174 12.41 -18.45 10.77
C SER A 174 11.06 -17.73 10.91
N PRO A 175 10.16 -18.19 11.80
CA PRO A 175 8.86 -17.54 11.97
C PRO A 175 9.00 -16.02 12.19
N GLY A 176 8.45 -15.23 11.27
CA GLY A 176 8.48 -13.77 11.33
C GLY A 176 9.81 -13.10 10.97
N LYS A 177 10.85 -13.85 10.58
CA LYS A 177 12.19 -13.30 10.32
C LYS A 177 12.83 -13.90 9.08
N LEU A 178 13.44 -13.02 8.27
CA LEU A 178 14.34 -13.41 7.18
C LEU A 178 15.74 -12.89 7.50
N GLU A 179 16.72 -13.77 7.47
CA GLU A 179 18.13 -13.42 7.58
C GLU A 179 18.82 -13.69 6.24
N ALA A 180 19.38 -12.64 5.64
CA ALA A 180 20.29 -12.79 4.53
C ALA A 180 21.70 -12.96 5.10
N VAL A 181 22.19 -14.19 5.11
CA VAL A 181 23.54 -14.49 5.57
C VAL A 181 24.50 -14.40 4.40
N SER A 182 25.65 -13.81 4.67
CA SER A 182 26.79 -13.48 3.82
C SER A 182 27.12 -14.48 2.71
N THR A 183 27.75 -13.92 1.68
CA THR A 183 28.52 -14.57 0.62
C THR A 183 29.20 -15.85 1.09
N LEU A 184 28.74 -16.97 0.57
CA LEU A 184 29.60 -18.14 0.49
C LEU A 184 30.69 -17.76 -0.54
N GLU A 185 31.92 -17.67 -0.13
CA GLU A 185 33.03 -17.60 -1.06
C GLU A 185 32.93 -18.84 -1.97
N GLN A 186 32.95 -18.64 -3.28
CA GLN A 186 33.13 -19.74 -4.19
C GLN A 186 34.54 -20.25 -3.92
N GLU A 187 34.67 -21.41 -3.29
CA GLU A 187 35.89 -22.18 -3.38
C GLU A 187 36.10 -22.54 -4.87
N GLU A 188 37.20 -22.04 -5.44
CA GLU A 188 37.63 -22.31 -6.80
C GLU A 188 37.90 -23.82 -7.01
#